data_4e80d73aaf90a92b72af1568adfe26cc
#
_entry.id   4e80d73aaf90a92b72af1568adfe26cc
#
_cell.length_a   1.000
_cell.length_b   1.000
_cell.length_c   1.000
_cell.angle_alpha   90.00
_cell.angle_beta   90.00
_cell.angle_gamma   90.00
#
_symmetry.space_group_name_H-M   'P 1'
#
loop_
_entity.id
_entity.type
_entity.pdbx_description
1 polymer ?
#
loop_
_entity_poly.entity_id
_entity_poly.type
_entity_poly.pdbx_seq_one_letter_code
_entity_poly.pdbx_strand_id
1 'polypeptide(L)'
;FDPKDSERMILLTCHRRENFGEGLTQICSALRSLATSHPTTHFIFPVHLNPNISEHVHATLGSMKNVHLLKPVSYEVFCYLLDAAYLVLTDSGGVQEEAPSLGKPVLVMRENTERPEAVTAGTVRLVGADSNRIIAGTEELLTDSDMYKKMSQAHNPYGDGNAAMRIAE
;
A
#
# COMPACT_ATOMS: atom_id res chain seq x y z
N PHE A 1 -4.89 -16.68 3.19
CA PHE A 1 -5.24 -16.21 1.85
C PHE A 1 -4.17 -16.69 0.88
N ASP A 2 -4.53 -17.44 -0.12
CA ASP A 2 -3.66 -17.93 -1.18
C ASP A 2 -4.29 -17.47 -2.50
N PRO A 3 -3.82 -16.36 -3.10
CA PRO A 3 -4.41 -15.85 -4.33
C PRO A 3 -4.15 -16.85 -5.47
N LYS A 4 -5.17 -17.15 -6.27
CA LYS A 4 -5.00 -17.90 -7.50
C LYS A 4 -4.11 -17.11 -8.46
N ASP A 5 -3.41 -17.76 -9.38
CA ASP A 5 -2.47 -17.16 -10.32
C ASP A 5 -3.00 -15.94 -11.10
N SER A 6 -4.31 -15.81 -11.22
CA SER A 6 -4.99 -14.67 -11.88
C SER A 6 -5.49 -13.58 -10.93
N GLU A 7 -5.39 -13.77 -9.61
CA GLU A 7 -5.88 -12.82 -8.60
C GLU A 7 -4.73 -11.94 -8.12
N ARG A 8 -4.97 -10.64 -8.01
CA ARG A 8 -3.99 -9.68 -7.50
C ARG A 8 -4.34 -9.30 -6.06
N MET A 9 -3.32 -9.07 -5.25
CA MET A 9 -3.47 -8.61 -3.89
C MET A 9 -2.89 -7.21 -3.73
N ILE A 10 -3.67 -6.29 -3.19
CA ILE A 10 -3.22 -4.95 -2.81
C ILE A 10 -3.16 -4.89 -1.28
N LEU A 11 -1.96 -4.64 -0.76
CA LEU A 11 -1.79 -4.44 0.68
C LEU A 11 -2.01 -2.97 1.03
N LEU A 12 -2.79 -2.73 2.08
CA LEU A 12 -3.10 -1.39 2.55
C LEU A 12 -2.69 -1.21 4.01
N THR A 13 -2.02 -0.09 4.31
CA THR A 13 -1.78 0.34 5.69
C THR A 13 -2.14 1.80 5.87
N CYS A 14 -2.90 2.13 6.91
CA CYS A 14 -3.28 3.49 7.25
C CYS A 14 -3.32 3.64 8.78
N HIS A 15 -2.44 4.47 9.33
CA HIS A 15 -2.30 4.67 10.77
C HIS A 15 -1.85 6.09 11.16
N ARG A 16 -1.52 6.95 10.20
CA ARG A 16 -1.10 8.32 10.46
C ARG A 16 -2.26 9.19 10.90
N ARG A 17 -2.04 9.99 11.95
CA ARG A 17 -3.06 10.89 12.52
C ARG A 17 -3.55 11.94 11.53
N GLU A 18 -2.69 12.36 10.59
CA GLU A 18 -3.03 13.32 9.54
C GLU A 18 -4.14 12.83 8.60
N ASN A 19 -4.30 11.50 8.48
CA ASN A 19 -5.33 10.87 7.65
C ASN A 19 -6.64 10.64 8.43
N PHE A 20 -6.71 10.94 9.73
CA PHE A 20 -7.94 10.72 10.48
C PHE A 20 -9.04 11.70 10.05
N GLY A 21 -10.29 11.27 10.12
CA GLY A 21 -11.44 12.06 9.68
C GLY A 21 -11.61 12.03 8.16
N GLU A 22 -11.50 13.17 7.50
CA GLU A 22 -11.77 13.30 6.07
C GLU A 22 -10.81 12.46 5.22
N GLY A 23 -9.54 12.43 5.53
CA GLY A 23 -8.55 11.63 4.80
C GLY A 23 -8.91 10.14 4.81
N LEU A 24 -9.30 9.58 5.96
CA LEU A 24 -9.75 8.19 6.05
C LEU A 24 -11.02 7.94 5.24
N THR A 25 -11.94 8.90 5.22
CA THR A 25 -13.16 8.82 4.42
C THR A 25 -12.83 8.77 2.93
N GLN A 26 -11.91 9.60 2.46
CA GLN A 26 -11.42 9.61 1.08
C GLN A 26 -10.74 8.28 0.71
N ILE A 27 -9.88 7.75 1.58
CA ILE A 27 -9.20 6.46 1.40
C ILE A 27 -10.23 5.33 1.31
N CYS A 28 -11.18 5.26 2.24
CA CYS A 28 -12.23 4.24 2.23
C CYS A 28 -13.13 4.33 0.99
N SER A 29 -13.43 5.55 0.53
CA SER A 29 -14.19 5.78 -0.70
C SER A 29 -13.43 5.26 -1.92
N ALA A 30 -12.12 5.54 -2.02
CA ALA A 30 -11.28 5.01 -3.08
C ALA A 30 -11.26 3.48 -3.11
N LEU A 31 -11.03 2.85 -1.95
CA LEU A 31 -11.02 1.40 -1.82
C LEU A 31 -12.34 0.76 -2.21
N ARG A 32 -13.47 1.36 -1.79
CA ARG A 32 -14.81 0.89 -2.17
C ARG A 32 -15.01 0.94 -3.68
N SER A 33 -14.59 2.02 -4.33
CA SER A 33 -14.66 2.16 -5.79
C SER A 33 -13.81 1.11 -6.48
N LEU A 34 -12.52 1.00 -6.11
CA LEU A 34 -11.58 0.03 -6.67
C LEU A 34 -12.04 -1.42 -6.48
N ALA A 35 -12.50 -1.77 -5.27
CA ALA A 35 -12.99 -3.12 -4.99
C ALA A 35 -14.26 -3.46 -5.77
N THR A 36 -15.10 -2.47 -6.10
CA THR A 36 -16.28 -2.66 -6.95
C THR A 36 -15.88 -2.87 -8.42
N SER A 37 -14.91 -2.07 -8.92
CA SER A 37 -14.46 -2.15 -10.31
C SER A 37 -13.57 -3.38 -10.59
N HIS A 38 -12.88 -3.89 -9.56
CA HIS A 38 -11.95 -5.02 -9.68
C HIS A 38 -12.34 -6.18 -8.75
N PRO A 39 -13.41 -6.94 -9.05
CA PRO A 39 -13.92 -7.99 -8.17
C PRO A 39 -12.95 -9.17 -7.96
N THR A 40 -11.96 -9.36 -8.83
CA THR A 40 -10.90 -10.37 -8.72
C THR A 40 -9.63 -9.85 -8.05
N THR A 41 -9.58 -8.58 -7.69
CA THR A 41 -8.47 -8.00 -6.90
C THR A 41 -8.86 -7.99 -5.43
N HIS A 42 -7.98 -8.52 -4.58
CA HIS A 42 -8.18 -8.57 -3.14
C HIS A 42 -7.44 -7.44 -2.44
N PHE A 43 -8.13 -6.75 -1.54
CA PHE A 43 -7.58 -5.68 -0.73
C PHE A 43 -7.39 -6.18 0.70
N ILE A 44 -6.15 -6.25 1.15
CA ILE A 44 -5.81 -6.70 2.50
C ILE A 44 -5.49 -5.49 3.36
N PHE A 45 -6.26 -5.26 4.38
CA PHE A 45 -6.13 -4.09 5.24
C PHE A 45 -6.00 -4.50 6.72
N PRO A 46 -4.77 -4.62 7.26
CA PRO A 46 -4.56 -4.66 8.72
C PRO A 46 -5.01 -3.35 9.35
N VAL A 47 -6.16 -3.36 10.00
CA VAL A 47 -6.81 -2.16 10.54
C VAL A 47 -6.25 -1.82 11.92
N HIS A 48 -5.87 -0.56 12.11
CA HIS A 48 -5.38 -0.06 13.40
C HIS A 48 -6.47 -0.18 14.48
N LEU A 49 -6.05 -0.51 15.72
CA LEU A 49 -6.97 -0.75 16.87
C LEU A 49 -7.70 0.49 17.38
N ASN A 50 -7.36 1.69 16.89
CA ASN A 50 -8.07 2.91 17.28
C ASN A 50 -9.55 2.79 16.87
N PRO A 51 -10.52 2.88 17.81
CA PRO A 51 -11.95 2.73 17.52
C PRO A 51 -12.43 3.66 16.41
N ASN A 52 -11.97 4.93 16.40
CA ASN A 52 -12.34 5.90 15.39
C ASN A 52 -11.95 5.50 13.95
N ILE A 53 -10.87 4.69 13.80
CA ILE A 53 -10.46 4.13 12.53
C ILE A 53 -11.24 2.85 12.24
N SER A 54 -11.23 1.93 13.20
CA SER A 54 -11.80 0.59 13.03
C SER A 54 -13.30 0.64 12.74
N GLU A 55 -14.07 1.43 13.48
CA GLU A 55 -15.51 1.58 13.27
C GLU A 55 -15.83 2.15 11.88
N HIS A 56 -15.14 3.21 11.47
CA HIS A 56 -15.35 3.84 10.17
C HIS A 56 -15.00 2.89 9.01
N VAL A 57 -13.86 2.20 9.11
CA VAL A 57 -13.40 1.23 8.10
C VAL A 57 -14.38 0.07 7.98
N HIS A 58 -14.80 -0.54 9.11
CA HIS A 58 -15.75 -1.65 9.09
C HIS A 58 -17.13 -1.22 8.57
N ALA A 59 -17.62 -0.04 8.95
CA ALA A 59 -18.90 0.49 8.44
C ALA A 59 -18.89 0.71 6.94
N THR A 60 -17.74 1.15 6.37
CA THR A 60 -17.64 1.50 4.96
C THR A 60 -17.30 0.31 4.06
N LEU A 61 -16.41 -0.58 4.53
CA LEU A 61 -15.79 -1.62 3.71
C LEU A 61 -16.16 -3.05 4.14
N GLY A 62 -16.73 -3.23 5.34
CA GLY A 62 -16.95 -4.56 5.92
C GLY A 62 -17.93 -5.47 5.17
N SER A 63 -18.75 -4.91 4.27
CA SER A 63 -19.67 -5.68 3.44
C SER A 63 -19.08 -6.13 2.09
N MET A 64 -17.86 -5.69 1.76
CA MET A 64 -17.23 -6.00 0.46
C MET A 64 -16.52 -7.35 0.52
N LYS A 65 -16.81 -8.22 -0.45
CA LYS A 65 -16.33 -9.62 -0.47
C LYS A 65 -14.82 -9.75 -0.70
N ASN A 66 -14.25 -8.80 -1.45
CA ASN A 66 -12.83 -8.78 -1.81
C ASN A 66 -12.01 -7.78 -0.99
N VAL A 67 -12.58 -7.22 0.08
CA VAL A 67 -11.85 -6.40 1.07
C VAL A 67 -11.75 -7.20 2.37
N HIS A 68 -10.53 -7.49 2.78
CA HIS A 68 -10.22 -8.32 3.95
C HIS A 68 -9.67 -7.42 5.06
N LEU A 69 -10.53 -7.09 6.01
CA LEU A 69 -10.17 -6.29 7.19
C LEU A 69 -9.59 -7.22 8.26
N LEU A 70 -8.29 -7.11 8.49
CA LEU A 70 -7.56 -7.91 9.47
C LEU A 70 -7.34 -7.13 10.76
N LYS A 71 -7.20 -7.84 11.88
CA LYS A 71 -6.58 -7.27 13.08
C LYS A 71 -5.10 -6.97 12.78
N PRO A 72 -4.45 -6.07 13.56
CA PRO A 72 -3.00 -5.89 13.43
C PRO A 72 -2.28 -7.24 13.47
N VAL A 73 -1.37 -7.43 12.54
CA VAL A 73 -0.61 -8.68 12.37
C VAL A 73 0.80 -8.53 12.94
N SER A 74 1.49 -9.65 13.20
CA SER A 74 2.92 -9.63 13.56
C SER A 74 3.77 -9.16 12.35
N TYR A 75 5.01 -8.76 12.62
CA TYR A 75 5.91 -8.28 11.57
C TYR A 75 6.21 -9.36 10.52
N GLU A 76 6.36 -10.61 10.94
CA GLU A 76 6.60 -11.75 10.04
C GLU A 76 5.43 -11.95 9.08
N VAL A 77 4.20 -11.88 9.60
CA VAL A 77 2.98 -11.97 8.77
C VAL A 77 2.88 -10.74 7.85
N PHE A 78 3.25 -9.57 8.35
CA PHE A 78 3.27 -8.35 7.52
C PHE A 78 4.28 -8.47 6.37
N CYS A 79 5.49 -8.98 6.61
CA CYS A 79 6.48 -9.23 5.57
C CYS A 79 5.96 -10.22 4.51
N TYR A 80 5.29 -11.29 4.93
CA TYR A 80 4.65 -12.23 4.01
C TYR A 80 3.59 -11.54 3.14
N LEU A 81 2.71 -10.73 3.74
CA LEU A 81 1.70 -9.97 3.01
C LEU A 81 2.34 -8.96 2.04
N LEU A 82 3.43 -8.33 2.45
CA LEU A 82 4.18 -7.38 1.64
C LEU A 82 4.80 -8.07 0.41
N ASP A 83 5.39 -9.25 0.62
CA ASP A 83 5.96 -10.06 -0.47
C ASP A 83 4.89 -10.59 -1.43
N ALA A 84 3.73 -11.01 -0.92
CA ALA A 84 2.61 -11.46 -1.73
C ALA A 84 1.86 -10.33 -2.46
N ALA A 85 2.07 -9.06 -2.06
CA ALA A 85 1.36 -7.92 -2.65
C ALA A 85 1.78 -7.67 -4.11
N TYR A 86 0.80 -7.32 -4.95
CA TYR A 86 1.03 -6.77 -6.28
C TYR A 86 1.51 -5.32 -6.19
N LEU A 87 0.83 -4.49 -5.41
CA LEU A 87 1.21 -3.13 -5.06
C LEU A 87 0.79 -2.79 -3.63
N VAL A 88 1.30 -1.69 -3.10
CA VAL A 88 1.05 -1.26 -1.72
C VAL A 88 0.48 0.15 -1.68
N LEU A 89 -0.63 0.32 -0.95
CA LEU A 89 -1.19 1.62 -0.57
C LEU A 89 -0.83 1.89 0.89
N THR A 90 -0.10 2.96 1.18
CA THR A 90 0.41 3.17 2.55
C THR A 90 0.53 4.64 2.93
N ASP A 91 0.45 4.92 4.23
CA ASP A 91 0.88 6.19 4.82
C ASP A 91 2.15 6.03 5.69
N SER A 92 2.71 4.82 5.75
CA SER A 92 3.88 4.48 6.56
C SER A 92 5.20 4.88 5.91
N GLY A 93 6.11 5.50 6.69
CA GLY A 93 7.49 5.77 6.24
C GLY A 93 8.30 4.49 6.07
N GLY A 94 8.22 3.53 6.99
CA GLY A 94 8.96 2.26 6.92
C GLY A 94 8.57 1.42 5.72
N VAL A 95 7.28 1.34 5.40
CA VAL A 95 6.80 0.59 4.22
C VAL A 95 7.32 1.18 2.90
N GLN A 96 7.57 2.50 2.85
CA GLN A 96 8.21 3.14 1.70
C GLN A 96 9.67 2.69 1.48
N GLU A 97 10.33 2.19 2.52
CA GLU A 97 11.69 1.62 2.44
C GLU A 97 11.65 0.11 2.17
N GLU A 98 10.74 -0.60 2.80
CA GLU A 98 10.66 -2.07 2.77
C GLU A 98 10.05 -2.61 1.47
N ALA A 99 8.93 -2.06 1.01
CA ALA A 99 8.22 -2.55 -0.16
C ALA A 99 9.06 -2.49 -1.46
N PRO A 100 9.81 -1.41 -1.74
CA PRO A 100 10.69 -1.37 -2.91
C PRO A 100 11.80 -2.42 -2.91
N SER A 101 12.24 -2.88 -1.72
CA SER A 101 13.23 -3.97 -1.60
C SER A 101 12.70 -5.30 -2.12
N LEU A 102 11.38 -5.46 -2.15
CA LEU A 102 10.67 -6.62 -2.69
C LEU A 102 10.12 -6.37 -4.12
N GLY A 103 10.52 -5.27 -4.76
CA GLY A 103 10.05 -4.89 -6.09
C GLY A 103 8.57 -4.54 -6.14
N LYS A 104 7.99 -4.04 -5.04
CA LYS A 104 6.56 -3.68 -4.96
C LYS A 104 6.38 -2.19 -5.21
N PRO A 105 5.60 -1.77 -6.22
CA PRO A 105 5.20 -0.37 -6.39
C PRO A 105 4.45 0.14 -5.18
N VAL A 106 4.76 1.38 -4.75
CA VAL A 106 4.15 2.00 -3.57
C VAL A 106 3.43 3.28 -3.94
N LEU A 107 2.15 3.36 -3.61
CA LEU A 107 1.37 4.59 -3.65
C LEU A 107 1.20 5.11 -2.23
N VAL A 108 1.74 6.29 -1.97
CA VAL A 108 1.76 6.91 -0.65
C VAL A 108 0.59 7.85 -0.50
N MET A 109 -0.30 7.54 0.45
CA MET A 109 -1.52 8.28 0.76
C MET A 109 -1.21 9.47 1.68
N ARG A 110 -0.24 10.29 1.29
CA ARG A 110 0.19 11.51 1.99
C ARG A 110 0.53 12.60 0.97
N GLU A 111 0.39 13.86 1.35
CA GLU A 111 0.81 14.98 0.51
C GLU A 111 2.32 15.16 0.48
N ASN A 112 3.00 14.82 1.59
CA ASN A 112 4.44 14.89 1.73
C ASN A 112 5.01 13.59 2.28
N THR A 113 6.29 13.33 2.03
CA THR A 113 7.02 12.20 2.60
C THR A 113 8.37 12.63 3.18
N GLU A 114 8.80 11.97 4.23
CA GLU A 114 10.16 12.06 4.75
C GLU A 114 11.16 11.20 3.96
N ARG A 115 10.72 10.64 2.82
CA ARG A 115 11.48 9.73 1.95
C ARG A 115 11.50 10.24 0.50
N PRO A 116 12.02 11.47 0.25
CA PRO A 116 12.04 12.05 -1.10
C PRO A 116 12.89 11.23 -2.08
N GLU A 117 13.88 10.47 -1.58
CA GLU A 117 14.74 9.61 -2.39
C GLU A 117 13.94 8.52 -3.12
N ALA A 118 12.94 7.91 -2.46
CA ALA A 118 12.08 6.89 -3.06
C ALA A 118 11.21 7.47 -4.19
N VAL A 119 10.73 8.71 -4.02
CA VAL A 119 9.97 9.41 -5.06
C VAL A 119 10.87 9.73 -6.25
N THR A 120 12.08 10.22 -5.99
CA THR A 120 13.07 10.54 -7.04
C THR A 120 13.52 9.28 -7.79
N ALA A 121 13.73 8.17 -7.06
CA ALA A 121 14.06 6.88 -7.67
C ALA A 121 12.91 6.27 -8.46
N GLY A 122 11.67 6.71 -8.23
CA GLY A 122 10.47 6.22 -8.93
C GLY A 122 9.89 4.93 -8.37
N THR A 123 10.35 4.47 -7.19
CA THR A 123 9.78 3.30 -6.48
C THR A 123 8.49 3.64 -5.76
N VAL A 124 8.28 4.92 -5.46
CA VAL A 124 7.16 5.46 -4.68
C VAL A 124 6.51 6.63 -5.42
N ARG A 125 5.19 6.73 -5.35
CA ARG A 125 4.41 7.87 -5.85
C ARG A 125 3.51 8.42 -4.75
N LEU A 126 3.50 9.75 -4.57
CA LEU A 126 2.57 10.42 -3.67
C LEU A 126 1.21 10.59 -4.34
N VAL A 127 0.17 10.09 -3.70
CA VAL A 127 -1.23 10.20 -4.16
C VAL A 127 -2.11 10.97 -3.16
N GLY A 128 -1.55 11.37 -2.01
CA GLY A 128 -2.34 12.03 -0.97
C GLY A 128 -3.45 11.15 -0.40
N ALA A 129 -4.19 11.69 0.56
CA ALA A 129 -5.45 11.08 1.02
C ALA A 129 -6.61 11.60 0.14
N ASP A 130 -6.45 11.51 -1.18
CA ASP A 130 -7.41 11.95 -2.18
C ASP A 130 -7.95 10.75 -2.97
N SER A 131 -9.27 10.57 -2.93
CA SER A 131 -9.93 9.41 -3.53
C SER A 131 -9.64 9.28 -5.03
N ASN A 132 -9.67 10.38 -5.78
CA ASN A 132 -9.47 10.33 -7.22
C ASN A 132 -8.02 9.99 -7.58
N ARG A 133 -7.04 10.55 -6.86
CA ARG A 133 -5.62 10.28 -7.07
C ARG A 133 -5.25 8.85 -6.69
N ILE A 134 -5.83 8.32 -5.61
CA ILE A 134 -5.65 6.91 -5.19
C ILE A 134 -6.22 5.99 -6.27
N ILE A 135 -7.44 6.24 -6.74
CA ILE A 135 -8.08 5.45 -7.80
C ILE A 135 -7.21 5.50 -9.06
N ALA A 136 -6.92 6.69 -9.57
CA ALA A 136 -6.16 6.85 -10.81
C ALA A 136 -4.79 6.17 -10.76
N GLY A 137 -4.03 6.34 -9.66
CA GLY A 137 -2.72 5.71 -9.50
C GLY A 137 -2.80 4.18 -9.40
N THR A 138 -3.83 3.66 -8.73
CA THR A 138 -4.05 2.21 -8.61
C THR A 138 -4.48 1.61 -9.94
N GLU A 139 -5.42 2.22 -10.65
CA GLU A 139 -5.90 1.80 -11.97
C GLU A 139 -4.75 1.76 -12.98
N GLU A 140 -3.90 2.80 -13.01
CA GLU A 140 -2.74 2.83 -13.88
C GLU A 140 -1.82 1.64 -13.63
N LEU A 141 -1.48 1.33 -12.37
CA LEU A 141 -0.63 0.18 -12.04
C LEU A 141 -1.30 -1.18 -12.30
N LEU A 142 -2.62 -1.24 -12.25
CA LEU A 142 -3.37 -2.47 -12.57
C LEU A 142 -3.48 -2.72 -14.08
N THR A 143 -3.49 -1.67 -14.91
CA THR A 143 -3.78 -1.76 -16.35
C THR A 143 -2.56 -1.52 -17.24
N ASP A 144 -1.59 -0.72 -16.79
CA ASP A 144 -0.37 -0.40 -17.53
C ASP A 144 0.81 -1.22 -17.01
N SER A 145 1.14 -2.29 -17.74
CA SER A 145 2.26 -3.19 -17.39
C SER A 145 3.63 -2.51 -17.45
N ASP A 146 3.80 -1.49 -18.29
CA ASP A 146 5.08 -0.80 -18.46
C ASP A 146 5.30 0.17 -17.29
N MET A 147 4.25 0.87 -16.85
CA MET A 147 4.31 1.69 -15.65
C MET A 147 4.55 0.83 -14.40
N TYR A 148 3.87 -0.31 -14.29
CA TYR A 148 4.12 -1.26 -13.20
C TYR A 148 5.58 -1.71 -13.19
N LYS A 149 6.12 -2.18 -14.32
CA LYS A 149 7.52 -2.61 -14.44
C LYS A 149 8.49 -1.49 -14.10
N LYS A 150 8.23 -0.27 -14.57
CA LYS A 150 9.05 0.89 -14.28
C LYS A 150 9.18 1.14 -12.78
N MET A 151 8.09 1.04 -12.03
CA MET A 151 8.11 1.23 -10.58
C MET A 151 8.70 0.03 -9.83
N SER A 152 8.33 -1.19 -10.20
CA SER A 152 8.76 -2.42 -9.52
C SER A 152 10.24 -2.74 -9.74
N GLN A 153 10.83 -2.28 -10.84
CA GLN A 153 12.24 -2.52 -11.19
C GLN A 153 13.12 -1.28 -10.97
N ALA A 154 12.56 -0.19 -10.44
CA ALA A 154 13.33 1.00 -10.11
C ALA A 154 14.36 0.67 -9.00
N HIS A 155 15.52 1.32 -9.07
CA HIS A 155 16.57 1.13 -8.09
C HIS A 155 16.10 1.55 -6.70
N ASN A 156 16.20 0.64 -5.73
CA ASN A 156 15.87 0.96 -4.33
C ASN A 156 16.97 1.86 -3.72
N PRO A 157 16.67 3.12 -3.34
CA PRO A 157 17.68 4.05 -2.83
C PRO A 157 18.17 3.71 -1.40
N TYR A 158 17.48 2.80 -0.69
CA TYR A 158 17.77 2.46 0.71
C TYR A 158 18.78 1.33 0.87
N GLY A 159 19.34 0.82 -0.23
CA GLY A 159 20.43 -0.14 -0.22
C GLY A 159 20.01 -1.58 -0.53
N ASP A 160 20.98 -2.46 -0.43
CA ASP A 160 20.92 -3.87 -0.82
C ASP A 160 21.02 -4.84 0.37
N GLY A 161 20.89 -4.33 1.59
CA GLY A 161 20.99 -5.13 2.83
C GLY A 161 22.42 -5.41 3.31
N ASN A 162 23.46 -4.98 2.59
CA ASN A 162 24.87 -5.30 2.91
C ASN A 162 25.59 -4.19 3.71
N ALA A 163 24.85 -3.21 4.24
CA ALA A 163 25.46 -2.07 4.96
C ALA A 163 26.30 -2.51 6.17
N ALA A 164 25.83 -3.48 6.96
CA ALA A 164 26.55 -3.96 8.13
C ALA A 164 27.91 -4.60 7.76
N MET A 165 27.98 -5.33 6.65
CA MET A 165 29.24 -5.91 6.17
C MET A 165 30.21 -4.81 5.72
N ARG A 166 29.73 -3.82 4.96
CA ARG A 166 30.57 -2.69 4.49
C ARG A 166 31.08 -1.80 5.61
N ILE A 167 30.38 -1.74 6.75
CA ILE A 167 30.82 -0.98 7.93
C ILE A 167 31.91 -1.78 8.71
N ALA A 168 31.86 -3.12 8.67
CA ALA A 168 32.78 -3.96 9.40
C ALA A 168 34.13 -4.16 8.67
N GLU A 169 34.24 -3.86 7.40
CA GLU A 169 35.46 -3.80 6.59
C GLU A 169 36.26 -2.50 6.85
#